data_196421bc7464e84e8da8d6211453c92d
#
_entry.id   196421bc7464e84e8da8d6211453c92d
#
_cell.length_a   1.000
_cell.length_b   1.000
_cell.length_c   1.000
_cell.angle_alpha   90.00
_cell.angle_beta   90.00
_cell.angle_gamma   90.00
#
_symmetry.space_group_name_H-M   'P 1'
#
loop_
_entity.id
_entity.type
_entity.pdbx_description
1 polymer ?
#
loop_
_entity_poly.entity_id
_entity_poly.type
_entity_poly.pdbx_seq_one_letter_code
_entity_poly.pdbx_strand_id
1 'polypeptide(L)'
;MKLSYRPINLPFEYPFTISNGRTKTHQPSLLVALELGPFMGFGEAPAIAYYDVTVESMIADLEKHRRMIEKFALTEPERYWHYLHHLLPNNPFLVCALDMACWDLFGKMKGKPLYALMQTEWNQTPVTDYTIGIDTIDKMVDKMKAKPWPVYKIKLGTENDISIIEALRQHTDAIFRVDANAGWTTKEALDKIPQLANLGVEFIEQPLAKDNWEGMKLLYKESPLPLFADESCVSEQDVKKCVDHFHGINIKLTKCSGITPAIRMIQEARILGLQIMIGSMNESEVGSAAIAHFLPQLDHVDMDGPLLLAQSIATGL
;
A
#
# COMPACT_ATOMS: atom_id res chain seq x y z
N MET A 1 11.75 -0.58 -26.49
CA MET A 1 10.45 -0.02 -26.02
C MET A 1 10.49 1.49 -26.12
N LYS A 2 9.34 2.15 -26.18
CA LYS A 2 9.25 3.61 -26.11
C LYS A 2 8.67 3.97 -24.74
N LEU A 3 9.28 4.96 -24.06
CA LEU A 3 8.88 5.41 -22.72
C LEU A 3 8.21 6.78 -22.82
N SER A 4 7.04 6.91 -22.20
CA SER A 4 6.39 8.18 -21.94
C SER A 4 5.97 8.29 -20.49
N TYR A 5 5.77 9.51 -20.01
CA TYR A 5 5.30 9.77 -18.64
C TYR A 5 4.47 11.04 -18.57
N ARG A 6 3.67 11.12 -17.51
CA ARG A 6 2.85 12.30 -17.20
C ARG A 6 2.81 12.52 -15.69
N PRO A 7 3.26 13.66 -15.19
CA PRO A 7 2.98 14.06 -13.81
C PRO A 7 1.50 14.38 -13.66
N ILE A 8 0.91 13.94 -12.57
CA ILE A 8 -0.47 14.23 -12.18
C ILE A 8 -0.51 14.71 -10.73
N ASN A 9 -1.55 15.45 -10.38
CA ASN A 9 -1.78 15.93 -9.02
C ASN A 9 -3.26 15.77 -8.69
N LEU A 10 -3.61 14.71 -8.00
CA LEU A 10 -4.98 14.28 -7.77
C LEU A 10 -5.53 14.88 -6.49
N PRO A 11 -6.65 15.63 -6.52
CA PRO A 11 -7.27 16.16 -5.32
C PRO A 11 -7.92 15.04 -4.49
N PHE A 12 -7.77 15.10 -3.15
CA PHE A 12 -8.57 14.29 -2.25
C PHE A 12 -10.00 14.83 -2.13
N GLU A 13 -10.98 13.96 -1.94
CA GLU A 13 -12.36 14.35 -1.62
C GLU A 13 -12.44 15.09 -0.29
N TYR A 14 -11.67 14.63 0.71
CA TYR A 14 -11.49 15.27 2.01
C TYR A 14 -10.01 15.44 2.31
N PRO A 15 -9.60 16.48 3.06
CA PRO A 15 -8.22 16.58 3.54
C PRO A 15 -7.82 15.32 4.30
N PHE A 16 -6.64 14.77 3.99
CA PHE A 16 -6.14 13.50 4.51
C PHE A 16 -5.03 13.74 5.53
N THR A 17 -5.27 13.37 6.79
CA THR A 17 -4.32 13.57 7.90
C THR A 17 -3.94 12.22 8.53
N ILE A 18 -2.65 12.04 8.82
CA ILE A 18 -2.09 10.88 9.53
C ILE A 18 -1.43 11.28 10.85
N SER A 19 -1.03 10.32 11.67
CA SER A 19 -0.52 10.48 13.05
C SER A 19 0.57 11.56 13.23
N ASN A 20 1.41 11.83 12.23
CA ASN A 20 2.45 12.85 12.29
C ASN A 20 1.93 14.29 12.10
N GLY A 21 0.62 14.50 12.04
CA GLY A 21 -0.05 15.80 11.88
C GLY A 21 0.04 16.39 10.45
N ARG A 22 0.62 15.69 9.48
CA ARG A 22 0.67 16.17 8.11
C ARG A 22 -0.69 15.96 7.44
N THR A 23 -1.23 17.05 6.90
CA THR A 23 -2.47 17.05 6.11
C THR A 23 -2.17 17.26 4.64
N LYS A 24 -2.73 16.41 3.79
CA LYS A 24 -2.65 16.52 2.33
C LYS A 24 -4.03 16.84 1.76
N THR A 25 -4.06 17.70 0.75
CA THR A 25 -5.27 17.99 -0.05
C THR A 25 -5.17 17.43 -1.46
N HIS A 26 -3.97 17.01 -1.87
CA HIS A 26 -3.67 16.43 -3.18
C HIS A 26 -2.64 15.33 -3.04
N GLN A 27 -2.69 14.37 -3.97
CA GLN A 27 -1.67 13.35 -4.14
C GLN A 27 -0.94 13.57 -5.47
N PRO A 28 0.29 14.11 -5.43
CA PRO A 28 1.15 14.15 -6.62
C PRO A 28 1.60 12.73 -6.97
N SER A 29 1.54 12.37 -8.26
CA SER A 29 1.96 11.06 -8.77
C SER A 29 2.62 11.19 -10.14
N LEU A 30 3.43 10.21 -10.50
CA LEU A 30 4.00 10.05 -11.82
C LEU A 30 3.37 8.83 -12.51
N LEU A 31 2.64 9.06 -13.59
CA LEU A 31 2.21 8.00 -14.50
C LEU A 31 3.33 7.73 -15.50
N VAL A 32 3.62 6.46 -15.76
CA VAL A 32 4.54 6.02 -16.81
C VAL A 32 3.83 5.09 -17.78
N ALA A 33 4.26 5.10 -19.04
CA ALA A 33 3.80 4.16 -20.03
C ALA A 33 4.98 3.61 -20.84
N LEU A 34 4.94 2.29 -21.09
CA LEU A 34 5.87 1.56 -21.96
C LEU A 34 5.12 1.06 -23.19
N GLU A 35 5.64 1.38 -24.37
CA GLU A 35 5.07 0.99 -25.66
C GLU A 35 6.00 0.02 -26.38
N LEU A 36 5.47 -1.08 -26.89
CA LEU A 36 6.18 -2.05 -27.73
C LEU A 36 5.26 -2.60 -28.82
N GLY A 37 5.52 -2.22 -30.05
CA GLY A 37 4.64 -2.51 -31.19
C GLY A 37 3.24 -1.90 -30.97
N PRO A 38 2.14 -2.68 -31.08
CA PRO A 38 0.79 -2.16 -30.88
C PRO A 38 0.36 -2.12 -29.39
N PHE A 39 1.18 -2.58 -28.47
CA PHE A 39 0.84 -2.72 -27.08
C PHE A 39 1.42 -1.58 -26.23
N MET A 40 0.64 -1.17 -25.21
CA MET A 40 1.04 -0.16 -24.23
C MET A 40 0.66 -0.63 -22.84
N GLY A 41 1.61 -0.56 -21.91
CA GLY A 41 1.40 -0.85 -20.48
C GLY A 41 1.61 0.40 -19.64
N PHE A 42 0.89 0.49 -18.52
CA PHE A 42 0.85 1.64 -17.63
C PHE A 42 1.31 1.28 -16.21
N GLY A 43 1.88 2.26 -15.53
CA GLY A 43 2.21 2.17 -14.12
C GLY A 43 2.20 3.54 -13.46
N GLU A 44 2.15 3.53 -12.14
CA GLU A 44 2.04 4.74 -11.34
C GLU A 44 2.99 4.68 -10.14
N ALA A 45 3.55 5.83 -9.76
CA ALA A 45 4.24 6.04 -8.50
C ALA A 45 3.80 7.34 -7.85
N PRO A 46 3.14 7.31 -6.68
CA PRO A 46 2.83 8.50 -5.90
C PRO A 46 4.10 9.07 -5.26
N ALA A 47 4.15 10.40 -5.14
CA ALA A 47 5.21 11.09 -4.41
C ALA A 47 4.90 11.07 -2.91
N ILE A 48 5.81 10.51 -2.11
CA ILE A 48 5.62 10.34 -0.66
C ILE A 48 6.82 10.93 0.09
N ALA A 49 6.59 12.05 0.76
CA ALA A 49 7.64 12.78 1.48
C ALA A 49 8.30 11.97 2.62
N TYR A 50 7.60 11.00 3.20
CA TYR A 50 8.17 10.11 4.22
C TYR A 50 9.34 9.28 3.70
N TYR A 51 9.33 8.96 2.39
CA TYR A 51 10.39 8.20 1.70
C TYR A 51 11.30 9.08 0.86
N ASP A 52 11.26 10.41 1.03
CA ASP A 52 12.03 11.39 0.27
C ASP A 52 11.82 11.28 -1.27
N VAL A 53 10.62 10.81 -1.69
CA VAL A 53 10.27 10.65 -3.09
C VAL A 53 9.42 11.82 -3.56
N THR A 54 9.86 12.50 -4.60
CA THR A 54 9.13 13.57 -5.29
C THR A 54 8.93 13.25 -6.77
N VAL A 55 7.95 13.88 -7.41
CA VAL A 55 7.71 13.73 -8.85
C VAL A 55 8.93 14.20 -9.64
N GLU A 56 9.57 15.28 -9.21
CA GLU A 56 10.75 15.86 -9.84
C GLU A 56 11.95 14.90 -9.76
N SER A 57 12.18 14.25 -8.61
CA SER A 57 13.27 13.28 -8.45
C SER A 57 13.07 12.05 -9.35
N MET A 58 11.82 11.56 -9.44
CA MET A 58 11.47 10.46 -10.34
C MET A 58 11.70 10.83 -11.81
N ILE A 59 11.26 12.02 -12.23
CA ILE A 59 11.46 12.51 -13.61
C ILE A 59 12.95 12.69 -13.93
N ALA A 60 13.72 13.25 -13.00
CA ALA A 60 15.15 13.46 -13.20
C ALA A 60 15.90 12.13 -13.43
N ASP A 61 15.62 11.12 -12.60
CA ASP A 61 16.20 9.79 -12.75
C ASP A 61 15.74 9.10 -14.04
N LEU A 62 14.44 9.23 -14.37
CA LEU A 62 13.88 8.66 -15.58
C LEU A 62 14.53 9.27 -16.84
N GLU A 63 14.67 10.60 -16.93
CA GLU A 63 15.29 11.25 -18.07
C GLU A 63 16.79 10.93 -18.18
N LYS A 64 17.50 10.90 -17.06
CA LYS A 64 18.92 10.52 -17.01
C LYS A 64 19.14 9.13 -17.58
N HIS A 65 18.22 8.20 -17.32
CA HIS A 65 18.36 6.80 -17.70
C HIS A 65 17.44 6.36 -18.87
N ARG A 66 16.67 7.29 -19.47
CA ARG A 66 15.70 7.04 -20.55
C ARG A 66 16.20 6.09 -21.62
N ARG A 67 17.38 6.42 -22.20
CA ARG A 67 17.95 5.62 -23.29
C ARG A 67 18.26 4.18 -22.88
N MET A 68 18.65 3.97 -21.66
CA MET A 68 18.96 2.63 -21.12
C MET A 68 17.66 1.83 -20.90
N ILE A 69 16.64 2.49 -20.35
CA ILE A 69 15.31 1.92 -20.14
C ILE A 69 14.68 1.51 -21.47
N GLU A 70 14.69 2.39 -22.47
CA GLU A 70 14.08 2.14 -23.79
C GLU A 70 14.81 1.07 -24.60
N LYS A 71 16.12 0.92 -24.44
CA LYS A 71 16.93 -0.07 -25.17
C LYS A 71 16.82 -1.49 -24.59
N PHE A 72 16.24 -1.66 -23.42
CA PHE A 72 16.10 -3.00 -22.85
C PHE A 72 15.24 -3.88 -23.76
N ALA A 73 15.74 -5.07 -24.09
CA ALA A 73 15.01 -6.08 -24.85
C ALA A 73 14.09 -6.86 -23.90
N LEU A 74 12.81 -6.54 -23.90
CA LEU A 74 11.83 -7.19 -23.02
C LEU A 74 11.62 -8.65 -23.43
N THR A 75 11.98 -9.55 -22.55
CA THR A 75 11.68 -11.00 -22.63
C THR A 75 10.70 -11.40 -21.54
N GLU A 76 11.00 -11.02 -20.30
CA GLU A 76 10.22 -11.28 -19.09
C GLU A 76 10.29 -10.09 -18.14
N PRO A 77 9.18 -9.75 -17.45
CA PRO A 77 9.14 -8.61 -16.52
C PRO A 77 10.16 -8.71 -15.37
N GLU A 78 10.37 -9.90 -14.82
CA GLU A 78 11.33 -10.12 -13.74
C GLU A 78 12.76 -9.70 -14.12
N ARG A 79 13.20 -10.00 -15.35
CA ARG A 79 14.52 -9.59 -15.86
C ARG A 79 14.60 -8.08 -16.02
N TYR A 80 13.49 -7.44 -16.42
CA TYR A 80 13.42 -5.99 -16.53
C TYR A 80 13.49 -5.34 -15.15
N TRP A 81 12.76 -5.86 -14.16
CA TRP A 81 12.86 -5.39 -12.78
C TRP A 81 14.28 -5.49 -12.23
N HIS A 82 14.96 -6.62 -12.39
CA HIS A 82 16.37 -6.76 -11.97
C HIS A 82 17.27 -5.71 -12.60
N TYR A 83 17.08 -5.45 -13.88
CA TYR A 83 17.82 -4.40 -14.58
C TYR A 83 17.53 -3.01 -14.00
N LEU A 84 16.26 -2.67 -13.80
CA LEU A 84 15.84 -1.39 -13.25
C LEU A 84 16.34 -1.20 -11.81
N HIS A 85 16.26 -2.23 -10.98
CA HIS A 85 16.70 -2.19 -9.59
C HIS A 85 18.20 -1.84 -9.48
N HIS A 86 19.04 -2.32 -10.40
CA HIS A 86 20.46 -1.95 -10.46
C HIS A 86 20.68 -0.56 -11.09
N LEU A 87 19.84 -0.18 -12.03
CA LEU A 87 19.94 1.11 -12.71
C LEU A 87 19.49 2.29 -11.84
N LEU A 88 18.49 2.07 -10.99
CA LEU A 88 17.78 3.07 -10.18
C LEU A 88 17.75 2.66 -8.68
N PRO A 89 18.91 2.37 -8.05
CA PRO A 89 18.97 1.76 -6.72
C PRO A 89 18.36 2.63 -5.61
N ASN A 90 18.29 3.95 -5.83
CA ASN A 90 17.81 4.92 -4.84
C ASN A 90 16.38 5.41 -5.13
N ASN A 91 15.69 4.82 -6.10
CA ASN A 91 14.33 5.25 -6.48
C ASN A 91 13.37 4.06 -6.64
N PRO A 92 13.04 3.35 -5.54
CA PRO A 92 12.19 2.17 -5.59
C PRO A 92 10.78 2.47 -6.13
N PHE A 93 10.27 3.68 -5.92
CA PHE A 93 8.96 4.09 -6.42
C PHE A 93 8.94 4.22 -7.95
N LEU A 94 9.98 4.81 -8.55
CA LEU A 94 10.10 4.83 -10.02
C LEU A 94 10.29 3.43 -10.59
N VAL A 95 11.09 2.59 -9.95
CA VAL A 95 11.25 1.17 -10.33
C VAL A 95 9.90 0.48 -10.30
N CYS A 96 9.08 0.71 -9.26
CA CYS A 96 7.74 0.17 -9.13
C CYS A 96 6.83 0.60 -10.30
N ALA A 97 6.78 1.88 -10.64
CA ALA A 97 5.96 2.35 -11.76
C ALA A 97 6.38 1.70 -13.09
N LEU A 98 7.68 1.59 -13.35
CA LEU A 98 8.21 0.95 -14.56
C LEU A 98 7.96 -0.57 -14.58
N ASP A 99 8.04 -1.23 -13.43
CA ASP A 99 7.73 -2.67 -13.29
C ASP A 99 6.24 -2.94 -13.51
N MET A 100 5.35 -2.11 -12.94
CA MET A 100 3.91 -2.17 -13.21
C MET A 100 3.62 -2.02 -14.69
N ALA A 101 4.18 -0.98 -15.33
CA ALA A 101 4.00 -0.76 -16.77
C ALA A 101 4.53 -1.93 -17.61
N CYS A 102 5.61 -2.56 -17.19
CA CYS A 102 6.17 -3.73 -17.86
C CYS A 102 5.26 -4.95 -17.73
N TRP A 103 4.73 -5.23 -16.54
CA TRP A 103 3.81 -6.34 -16.33
C TRP A 103 2.49 -6.15 -17.08
N ASP A 104 1.93 -4.94 -17.09
CA ASP A 104 0.72 -4.63 -17.86
C ASP A 104 0.96 -4.78 -19.37
N LEU A 105 2.09 -4.26 -19.88
CA LEU A 105 2.52 -4.44 -21.27
C LEU A 105 2.66 -5.92 -21.61
N PHE A 106 3.34 -6.69 -20.78
CA PHE A 106 3.59 -8.11 -21.01
C PHE A 106 2.28 -8.92 -20.97
N GLY A 107 1.37 -8.62 -20.05
CA GLY A 107 0.03 -9.21 -19.99
C GLY A 107 -0.75 -9.00 -21.28
N LYS A 108 -0.76 -7.77 -21.80
CA LYS A 108 -1.41 -7.40 -23.06
C LYS A 108 -0.77 -8.12 -24.26
N MET A 109 0.55 -8.24 -24.29
CA MET A 109 1.27 -9.00 -25.32
C MET A 109 0.94 -10.50 -25.28
N LYS A 110 0.69 -11.07 -24.09
CA LYS A 110 0.30 -12.48 -23.89
C LYS A 110 -1.21 -12.72 -24.01
N GLY A 111 -2.02 -11.65 -24.08
CA GLY A 111 -3.47 -11.74 -24.05
C GLY A 111 -4.03 -12.32 -22.76
N LYS A 112 -3.34 -12.09 -21.63
CA LYS A 112 -3.70 -12.61 -20.31
C LYS A 112 -3.56 -11.53 -19.24
N PRO A 113 -4.52 -11.42 -18.28
CA PRO A 113 -4.37 -10.56 -17.14
C PRO A 113 -3.26 -11.07 -16.21
N LEU A 114 -2.69 -10.19 -15.40
CA LEU A 114 -1.55 -10.51 -14.54
C LEU A 114 -1.84 -11.67 -13.58
N TYR A 115 -3.02 -11.72 -12.94
CA TYR A 115 -3.35 -12.83 -12.03
C TYR A 115 -3.30 -14.20 -12.74
N ALA A 116 -3.68 -14.26 -14.01
CA ALA A 116 -3.60 -15.50 -14.79
C ALA A 116 -2.16 -15.85 -15.21
N LEU A 117 -1.29 -14.84 -15.39
CA LEU A 117 0.15 -15.06 -15.60
C LEU A 117 0.82 -15.59 -14.33
N MET A 118 0.37 -15.16 -13.15
CA MET A 118 0.80 -15.68 -11.84
C MET A 118 0.21 -17.06 -11.51
N GLN A 119 -0.59 -17.66 -12.42
CA GLN A 119 -1.28 -18.94 -12.22
C GLN A 119 -2.21 -18.93 -10.99
N THR A 120 -2.78 -17.78 -10.66
CA THR A 120 -3.70 -17.63 -9.54
C THR A 120 -5.13 -17.78 -10.04
N GLU A 121 -5.93 -18.59 -9.33
CA GLU A 121 -7.35 -18.72 -9.59
C GLU A 121 -8.12 -17.60 -8.90
N TRP A 122 -9.08 -17.01 -9.60
CA TRP A 122 -9.93 -15.95 -9.06
C TRP A 122 -11.10 -16.55 -8.29
N ASN A 123 -10.89 -16.86 -7.01
CA ASN A 123 -11.89 -17.51 -6.14
C ASN A 123 -12.52 -16.48 -5.18
N GLN A 124 -12.06 -16.48 -3.93
CA GLN A 124 -12.47 -15.50 -2.93
C GLN A 124 -11.46 -14.35 -2.86
N THR A 125 -11.96 -13.15 -2.66
CA THR A 125 -11.14 -11.95 -2.54
C THR A 125 -11.53 -11.18 -1.28
N PRO A 126 -10.56 -10.60 -0.53
CA PRO A 126 -10.87 -9.72 0.58
C PRO A 126 -11.54 -8.44 0.08
N VAL A 127 -12.38 -7.86 0.92
CA VAL A 127 -12.96 -6.53 0.68
C VAL A 127 -11.94 -5.48 1.09
N THR A 128 -11.73 -4.45 0.25
CA THR A 128 -10.90 -3.31 0.62
C THR A 128 -11.55 -2.53 1.74
N ASP A 129 -10.73 -1.98 2.63
CA ASP A 129 -11.21 -1.00 3.60
C ASP A 129 -11.42 0.39 2.95
N TYR A 130 -12.07 1.28 3.71
CA TYR A 130 -12.17 2.70 3.42
C TYR A 130 -11.54 3.48 4.56
N THR A 131 -10.52 4.27 4.25
CA THR A 131 -9.72 4.96 5.27
C THR A 131 -10.40 6.21 5.81
N ILE A 132 -10.51 6.30 7.13
CA ILE A 132 -10.89 7.49 7.86
C ILE A 132 -9.63 8.11 8.47
N GLY A 133 -9.16 9.21 7.89
CA GLY A 133 -8.02 9.98 8.39
C GLY A 133 -8.35 10.71 9.70
N ILE A 134 -7.31 11.07 10.47
CA ILE A 134 -7.45 11.79 11.75
C ILE A 134 -8.09 13.16 11.51
N ASP A 135 -9.15 13.44 12.26
CA ASP A 135 -9.87 14.71 12.28
C ASP A 135 -10.59 14.84 13.64
N THR A 136 -11.45 15.85 13.83
CA THR A 136 -12.39 15.85 14.96
C THR A 136 -13.34 14.66 14.86
N ILE A 137 -13.75 14.11 15.99
CA ILE A 137 -14.63 12.93 16.06
C ILE A 137 -15.89 13.14 15.19
N ASP A 138 -16.54 14.31 15.30
CA ASP A 138 -17.73 14.63 14.51
C ASP A 138 -17.49 14.50 13.00
N LYS A 139 -16.37 15.04 12.49
CA LYS A 139 -16.04 14.95 11.07
C LYS A 139 -15.67 13.52 10.66
N MET A 140 -15.04 12.74 11.52
CA MET A 140 -14.76 11.31 11.25
C MET A 140 -16.07 10.52 11.15
N VAL A 141 -17.02 10.77 12.04
CA VAL A 141 -18.37 10.21 12.00
C VAL A 141 -19.10 10.63 10.72
N ASP A 142 -19.02 11.91 10.36
CA ASP A 142 -19.68 12.42 9.14
C ASP A 142 -19.11 11.76 7.87
N LYS A 143 -17.79 11.62 7.77
CA LYS A 143 -17.12 10.91 6.66
C LYS A 143 -17.59 9.46 6.56
N MET A 144 -17.66 8.76 7.69
CA MET A 144 -18.13 7.37 7.76
C MET A 144 -19.59 7.24 7.33
N LYS A 145 -20.46 8.17 7.77
CA LYS A 145 -21.89 8.21 7.39
C LYS A 145 -22.09 8.59 5.91
N ALA A 146 -21.27 9.49 5.38
CA ALA A 146 -21.34 9.90 3.98
C ALA A 146 -20.98 8.75 3.03
N LYS A 147 -20.11 7.82 3.45
CA LYS A 147 -19.70 6.65 2.67
C LYS A 147 -19.78 5.37 3.50
N PRO A 148 -20.98 4.78 3.68
CA PRO A 148 -21.13 3.51 4.38
C PRO A 148 -20.31 2.41 3.69
N TRP A 149 -19.46 1.72 4.46
CA TRP A 149 -18.55 0.72 3.95
C TRP A 149 -18.45 -0.47 4.92
N PRO A 150 -18.23 -1.71 4.46
CA PRO A 150 -18.20 -2.86 5.35
C PRO A 150 -16.94 -2.97 6.22
N VAL A 151 -15.85 -2.34 5.82
CA VAL A 151 -14.57 -2.35 6.51
C VAL A 151 -13.96 -0.96 6.51
N TYR A 152 -13.65 -0.40 7.67
CA TYR A 152 -12.98 0.90 7.78
C TYR A 152 -11.56 0.73 8.32
N LYS A 153 -10.61 1.41 7.70
CA LYS A 153 -9.27 1.63 8.25
C LYS A 153 -9.25 2.96 8.99
N ILE A 154 -9.09 2.93 10.31
CA ILE A 154 -9.11 4.13 11.15
C ILE A 154 -7.67 4.52 11.48
N LYS A 155 -7.28 5.74 11.07
CA LYS A 155 -5.98 6.30 11.43
C LYS A 155 -6.00 6.78 12.87
N LEU A 156 -5.06 6.27 13.68
CA LEU A 156 -4.87 6.60 15.09
C LEU A 156 -3.44 7.09 15.35
N GLY A 157 -3.02 7.14 16.60
CA GLY A 157 -1.72 7.66 17.04
C GLY A 157 -1.85 9.02 17.74
N THR A 158 -2.98 9.24 18.42
CA THR A 158 -3.30 10.41 19.21
C THR A 158 -3.56 10.04 20.67
N GLU A 159 -3.75 11.03 21.53
CA GLU A 159 -4.17 10.82 22.92
C GLU A 159 -5.63 10.31 23.02
N ASN A 160 -6.45 10.57 21.98
CA ASN A 160 -7.89 10.30 21.98
C ASN A 160 -8.29 9.02 21.24
N ASP A 161 -7.35 8.13 20.98
CA ASP A 161 -7.57 6.95 20.11
C ASP A 161 -8.76 6.08 20.53
N ILE A 162 -8.90 5.80 21.82
CA ILE A 162 -9.99 4.98 22.34
C ILE A 162 -11.33 5.68 22.16
N SER A 163 -11.41 6.97 22.54
CA SER A 163 -12.63 7.78 22.39
C SER A 163 -13.07 7.91 20.94
N ILE A 164 -12.11 7.95 19.99
CA ILE A 164 -12.42 7.96 18.55
C ILE A 164 -13.13 6.64 18.17
N ILE A 165 -12.56 5.49 18.52
CA ILE A 165 -13.15 4.18 18.18
C ILE A 165 -14.50 3.98 18.87
N GLU A 166 -14.63 4.34 20.15
CA GLU A 166 -15.91 4.30 20.87
C GLU A 166 -16.99 5.12 20.17
N ALA A 167 -16.68 6.36 19.77
CA ALA A 167 -17.63 7.21 19.09
C ALA A 167 -18.04 6.67 17.70
N LEU A 168 -17.07 6.21 16.90
CA LEU A 168 -17.34 5.63 15.59
C LEU A 168 -18.18 4.35 15.71
N ARG A 169 -17.88 3.50 16.70
CA ARG A 169 -18.62 2.23 16.96
C ARG A 169 -20.09 2.44 17.29
N GLN A 170 -20.48 3.57 17.87
CA GLN A 170 -21.88 3.91 18.12
C GLN A 170 -22.72 4.06 16.83
N HIS A 171 -22.08 4.17 15.66
CA HIS A 171 -22.74 4.44 14.40
C HIS A 171 -22.68 3.30 13.39
N THR A 172 -21.91 2.24 13.64
CA THR A 172 -21.76 1.11 12.70
C THR A 172 -21.23 -0.15 13.37
N ASP A 173 -21.66 -1.32 12.84
CA ASP A 173 -21.12 -2.64 13.18
C ASP A 173 -20.05 -3.09 12.15
N ALA A 174 -19.64 -2.24 11.24
CA ALA A 174 -18.61 -2.54 10.25
C ALA A 174 -17.28 -2.97 10.91
N ILE A 175 -16.48 -3.72 10.20
CA ILE A 175 -15.15 -4.12 10.68
C ILE A 175 -14.26 -2.87 10.77
N PHE A 176 -13.55 -2.73 11.89
CA PHE A 176 -12.54 -1.69 12.07
C PHE A 176 -11.15 -2.29 12.07
N ARG A 177 -10.27 -1.76 11.23
CA ARG A 177 -8.82 -1.96 11.21
C ARG A 177 -8.18 -0.67 11.69
N VAL A 178 -7.15 -0.77 12.50
CA VAL A 178 -6.47 0.40 13.05
C VAL A 178 -5.08 0.50 12.48
N ASP A 179 -4.72 1.69 12.02
CA ASP A 179 -3.35 2.01 11.63
C ASP A 179 -2.83 3.15 12.51
N ALA A 180 -1.86 2.82 13.36
CA ALA A 180 -1.26 3.76 14.28
C ALA A 180 -0.08 4.55 13.67
N ASN A 181 0.36 4.19 12.45
CA ASN A 181 1.48 4.80 11.73
C ASN A 181 2.70 5.06 12.64
N ALA A 182 3.10 4.05 13.41
CA ALA A 182 4.22 4.10 14.35
C ALA A 182 4.07 5.16 15.47
N GLY A 183 2.84 5.56 15.76
CA GLY A 183 2.54 6.69 16.66
C GLY A 183 2.55 6.34 18.15
N TRP A 184 2.66 5.06 18.55
CA TRP A 184 2.60 4.66 19.96
C TRP A 184 3.98 4.29 20.51
N THR A 185 4.14 4.50 21.82
CA THR A 185 5.17 3.83 22.62
C THR A 185 4.72 2.41 22.96
N THR A 186 5.65 1.54 23.36
CA THR A 186 5.32 0.17 23.79
C THR A 186 4.32 0.16 24.93
N LYS A 187 4.44 1.10 25.88
CA LYS A 187 3.51 1.22 27.03
C LYS A 187 2.10 1.60 26.58
N GLU A 188 1.98 2.59 25.70
CA GLU A 188 0.67 3.00 25.15
C GLU A 188 0.02 1.89 24.36
N ALA A 189 0.79 1.15 23.55
CA ALA A 189 0.28 0.03 22.79
C ALA A 189 -0.26 -1.09 23.70
N LEU A 190 0.47 -1.46 24.77
CA LEU A 190 0.03 -2.44 25.77
C LEU A 190 -1.25 -2.02 26.48
N ASP A 191 -1.46 -0.73 26.70
CA ASP A 191 -2.66 -0.19 27.34
C ASP A 191 -3.85 -0.11 26.38
N LYS A 192 -3.62 0.37 25.13
CA LYS A 192 -4.68 0.64 24.15
C LYS A 192 -5.18 -0.63 23.45
N ILE A 193 -4.31 -1.58 23.08
CA ILE A 193 -4.68 -2.73 22.27
C ILE A 193 -5.78 -3.59 22.92
N PRO A 194 -5.74 -3.92 24.21
CA PRO A 194 -6.83 -4.65 24.86
C PRO A 194 -8.17 -3.90 24.83
N GLN A 195 -8.16 -2.59 24.94
CA GLN A 195 -9.36 -1.76 24.87
C GLN A 195 -9.93 -1.76 23.45
N LEU A 196 -9.06 -1.65 22.41
CA LEU A 196 -9.45 -1.73 21.01
C LEU A 196 -10.03 -3.12 20.65
N ALA A 197 -9.48 -4.19 21.25
CA ALA A 197 -10.03 -5.54 21.10
C ALA A 197 -11.47 -5.64 21.63
N ASN A 198 -11.73 -5.05 22.80
CA ASN A 198 -13.07 -5.01 23.39
C ASN A 198 -14.06 -4.18 22.54
N LEU A 199 -13.56 -3.25 21.73
CA LEU A 199 -14.35 -2.45 20.80
C LEU A 199 -14.51 -3.11 19.42
N GLY A 200 -14.04 -4.36 19.24
CA GLY A 200 -14.22 -5.15 18.03
C GLY A 200 -13.32 -4.71 16.87
N VAL A 201 -12.12 -4.20 17.16
CA VAL A 201 -11.08 -3.96 16.14
C VAL A 201 -10.54 -5.31 15.66
N GLU A 202 -10.33 -5.45 14.35
CA GLU A 202 -9.87 -6.69 13.72
C GLU A 202 -8.35 -6.90 13.90
N PHE A 203 -7.56 -5.87 13.64
CA PHE A 203 -6.11 -5.89 13.82
C PHE A 203 -5.53 -4.47 13.97
N ILE A 204 -4.25 -4.41 14.36
CA ILE A 204 -3.48 -3.17 14.47
C ILE A 204 -2.31 -3.18 13.47
N GLU A 205 -2.24 -2.15 12.62
CA GLU A 205 -1.13 -1.92 11.70
C GLU A 205 -0.12 -0.96 12.34
N GLN A 206 1.15 -1.31 12.28
CA GLN A 206 2.34 -0.58 12.71
C GLN A 206 2.15 0.25 14.01
N PRO A 207 1.98 -0.40 15.16
CA PRO A 207 1.77 0.31 16.41
C PRO A 207 2.99 1.13 16.86
N LEU A 208 4.21 0.59 16.70
CA LEU A 208 5.46 1.15 17.19
C LEU A 208 6.35 1.65 16.06
N ALA A 209 7.35 2.48 16.41
CA ALA A 209 8.41 2.91 15.50
C ALA A 209 9.04 1.68 14.80
N LYS A 210 9.36 1.83 13.51
CA LYS A 210 9.77 0.73 12.59
C LYS A 210 10.96 -0.09 13.05
N ASP A 211 11.80 0.46 13.90
CA ASP A 211 13.03 -0.13 14.44
C ASP A 211 12.90 -0.60 15.90
N ASN A 212 11.72 -0.44 16.52
CA ASN A 212 11.47 -0.89 17.90
C ASN A 212 11.10 -2.39 17.95
N TRP A 213 12.03 -3.25 17.52
CA TRP A 213 11.84 -4.70 17.47
C TRP A 213 11.61 -5.34 18.85
N GLU A 214 12.30 -4.84 19.89
CA GLU A 214 12.11 -5.34 21.25
C GLU A 214 10.68 -5.08 21.77
N GLY A 215 10.16 -3.87 21.53
CA GLY A 215 8.77 -3.56 21.85
C GLY A 215 7.78 -4.40 21.04
N MET A 216 8.04 -4.61 19.74
CA MET A 216 7.18 -5.44 18.90
C MET A 216 7.18 -6.90 19.34
N LYS A 217 8.33 -7.45 19.74
CA LYS A 217 8.43 -8.81 20.27
C LYS A 217 7.61 -9.00 21.56
N LEU A 218 7.57 -7.98 22.41
CA LEU A 218 6.72 -7.99 23.61
C LEU A 218 5.24 -7.93 23.20
N LEU A 219 4.87 -6.99 22.31
CA LEU A 219 3.49 -6.86 21.81
C LEU A 219 3.00 -8.12 21.11
N TYR A 220 3.83 -8.77 20.32
CA TYR A 220 3.49 -10.02 19.63
C TYR A 220 2.99 -11.12 20.59
N LYS A 221 3.57 -11.18 21.81
CA LYS A 221 3.19 -12.15 22.83
C LYS A 221 1.96 -11.76 23.65
N GLU A 222 1.79 -10.47 23.90
CA GLU A 222 0.79 -9.95 24.84
C GLU A 222 -0.48 -9.43 24.13
N SER A 223 -0.41 -9.15 22.84
CA SER A 223 -1.53 -8.56 22.09
C SER A 223 -2.66 -9.58 21.87
N PRO A 224 -3.91 -9.24 22.26
CA PRO A 224 -5.09 -10.04 21.90
C PRO A 224 -5.49 -9.87 20.42
N LEU A 225 -4.90 -8.91 19.68
CA LEU A 225 -5.17 -8.63 18.28
C LEU A 225 -3.98 -8.96 17.40
N PRO A 226 -4.20 -9.40 16.16
CA PRO A 226 -3.13 -9.49 15.17
C PRO A 226 -2.43 -8.14 14.95
N LEU A 227 -1.11 -8.18 14.74
CA LEU A 227 -0.27 -7.01 14.46
C LEU A 227 0.31 -7.12 13.06
N PHE A 228 0.18 -6.07 12.25
CA PHE A 228 0.68 -6.00 10.88
C PHE A 228 1.84 -5.02 10.74
N ALA A 229 2.91 -5.43 10.05
CA ALA A 229 4.05 -4.57 9.75
C ALA A 229 3.79 -3.75 8.47
N ASP A 230 3.94 -2.42 8.54
CA ASP A 230 3.97 -1.52 7.38
C ASP A 230 5.38 -0.93 7.20
N GLU A 231 5.76 0.04 8.01
CA GLU A 231 7.06 0.70 7.93
C GLU A 231 8.22 -0.21 8.34
N SER A 232 7.96 -1.28 9.09
CA SER A 232 8.96 -2.30 9.46
C SER A 232 9.21 -3.34 8.36
N CYS A 233 8.37 -3.40 7.31
CA CYS A 233 8.49 -4.35 6.20
C CYS A 233 8.41 -3.60 4.85
N VAL A 234 9.54 -3.15 4.34
CA VAL A 234 9.62 -2.37 3.10
C VAL A 234 10.16 -3.15 1.91
N SER A 235 10.88 -4.26 2.17
CA SER A 235 11.54 -5.06 1.14
C SER A 235 11.49 -6.55 1.45
N GLU A 236 11.89 -7.38 0.48
CA GLU A 236 12.00 -8.84 0.63
C GLU A 236 12.84 -9.25 1.84
N GLN A 237 13.92 -8.51 2.14
CA GLN A 237 14.84 -8.80 3.25
C GLN A 237 14.21 -8.61 4.64
N ASP A 238 13.09 -7.88 4.71
CA ASP A 238 12.42 -7.57 5.96
C ASP A 238 11.38 -8.62 6.35
N VAL A 239 10.90 -9.43 5.40
CA VAL A 239 9.85 -10.43 5.65
C VAL A 239 10.24 -11.38 6.79
N LYS A 240 11.45 -11.93 6.76
CA LYS A 240 11.97 -12.82 7.82
C LYS A 240 12.08 -12.15 9.19
N LYS A 241 12.38 -10.85 9.22
CA LYS A 241 12.48 -10.08 10.47
C LYS A 241 11.13 -9.91 11.15
N CYS A 242 10.02 -9.99 10.39
CA CYS A 242 8.68 -9.87 10.93
C CYS A 242 8.22 -11.11 11.72
N VAL A 243 8.84 -12.27 11.52
CA VAL A 243 8.54 -13.49 12.28
C VAL A 243 8.77 -13.25 13.77
N ASP A 244 7.83 -13.72 14.63
CA ASP A 244 7.84 -13.52 16.08
C ASP A 244 7.75 -12.05 16.55
N HIS A 245 7.50 -11.11 15.63
CA HIS A 245 7.28 -9.68 15.91
C HIS A 245 5.92 -9.21 15.40
N PHE A 246 5.44 -9.77 14.30
CA PHE A 246 4.17 -9.43 13.68
C PHE A 246 3.43 -10.72 13.28
N HIS A 247 2.09 -10.64 13.20
CA HIS A 247 1.24 -11.72 12.73
C HIS A 247 1.04 -11.67 11.20
N GLY A 248 1.26 -10.50 10.61
CA GLY A 248 1.15 -10.28 9.18
C GLY A 248 2.01 -9.11 8.71
N ILE A 249 2.09 -8.95 7.40
CA ILE A 249 2.81 -7.87 6.73
C ILE A 249 1.89 -7.12 5.77
N ASN A 250 2.08 -5.79 5.68
CA ASN A 250 1.47 -4.94 4.67
C ASN A 250 2.49 -4.64 3.57
N ILE A 251 2.41 -5.37 2.47
CA ILE A 251 3.21 -5.15 1.28
C ILE A 251 2.66 -3.91 0.57
N LYS A 252 3.51 -2.94 0.26
CA LYS A 252 3.16 -1.84 -0.64
C LYS A 252 4.05 -1.91 -1.87
N LEU A 253 3.45 -2.00 -3.05
CA LEU A 253 4.19 -2.20 -4.31
C LEU A 253 5.29 -1.15 -4.49
N THR A 254 5.00 0.09 -4.11
CA THR A 254 5.96 1.21 -4.18
C THR A 254 7.13 1.04 -3.20
N LYS A 255 6.90 0.54 -1.98
CA LYS A 255 7.96 0.30 -1.01
C LYS A 255 8.91 -0.80 -1.49
N CYS A 256 8.37 -1.92 -1.90
CA CYS A 256 9.16 -3.07 -2.34
C CYS A 256 9.69 -2.96 -3.77
N SER A 257 9.40 -1.85 -4.46
CA SER A 257 9.83 -1.54 -5.81
C SER A 257 9.15 -2.32 -6.94
N GLY A 258 7.92 -2.84 -6.73
CA GLY A 258 7.12 -3.35 -7.84
C GLY A 258 6.34 -4.63 -7.58
N ILE A 259 5.69 -5.10 -8.61
CA ILE A 259 4.95 -6.37 -8.70
C ILE A 259 5.91 -7.55 -8.52
N THR A 260 7.05 -7.49 -9.21
CA THR A 260 8.06 -8.57 -9.19
C THR A 260 8.52 -8.94 -7.78
N PRO A 261 9.01 -8.01 -6.93
CA PRO A 261 9.36 -8.35 -5.55
C PRO A 261 8.14 -8.68 -4.68
N ALA A 262 6.98 -8.07 -4.93
CA ALA A 262 5.76 -8.38 -4.18
C ALA A 262 5.37 -9.86 -4.32
N ILE A 263 5.48 -10.45 -5.51
CA ILE A 263 5.25 -11.88 -5.74
C ILE A 263 6.14 -12.73 -4.82
N ARG A 264 7.43 -12.40 -4.71
CA ARG A 264 8.38 -13.13 -3.87
C ARG A 264 8.11 -12.92 -2.38
N MET A 265 7.75 -11.68 -1.97
CA MET A 265 7.37 -11.39 -0.58
C MET A 265 6.13 -12.18 -0.15
N ILE A 266 5.10 -12.29 -1.01
CA ILE A 266 3.92 -13.10 -0.76
C ILE A 266 4.29 -14.58 -0.55
N GLN A 267 5.11 -15.13 -1.44
CA GLN A 267 5.55 -16.53 -1.36
C GLN A 267 6.33 -16.79 -0.06
N GLU A 268 7.27 -15.91 0.30
CA GLU A 268 8.04 -16.04 1.52
C GLU A 268 7.18 -15.88 2.77
N ALA A 269 6.27 -14.90 2.80
CA ALA A 269 5.36 -14.69 3.92
C ALA A 269 4.45 -15.91 4.16
N ARG A 270 3.92 -16.53 3.11
CA ARG A 270 3.15 -17.77 3.21
C ARG A 270 3.96 -18.93 3.79
N ILE A 271 5.21 -19.12 3.34
CA ILE A 271 6.11 -20.15 3.87
C ILE A 271 6.37 -19.94 5.36
N LEU A 272 6.49 -18.69 5.79
CA LEU A 272 6.76 -18.29 7.18
C LEU A 272 5.49 -18.21 8.05
N GLY A 273 4.31 -18.47 7.51
CA GLY A 273 3.04 -18.45 8.25
C GLY A 273 2.52 -17.06 8.59
N LEU A 274 3.00 -16.01 7.91
CA LEU A 274 2.53 -14.65 8.10
C LEU A 274 1.26 -14.41 7.29
N GLN A 275 0.32 -13.65 7.84
CA GLN A 275 -0.81 -13.12 7.10
C GLN A 275 -0.34 -12.03 6.12
N ILE A 276 -1.04 -11.90 5.00
CA ILE A 276 -0.63 -11.03 3.91
C ILE A 276 -1.70 -9.99 3.62
N MET A 277 -1.31 -8.74 3.71
CA MET A 277 -2.05 -7.60 3.20
C MET A 277 -1.23 -6.90 2.11
N ILE A 278 -1.89 -6.40 1.07
CA ILE A 278 -1.31 -5.37 0.19
C ILE A 278 -2.05 -4.08 0.43
N GLY A 279 -1.27 -3.00 0.70
CA GLY A 279 -1.78 -1.66 0.89
C GLY A 279 -1.33 -0.69 -0.19
N SER A 280 -2.12 0.37 -0.39
CA SER A 280 -1.83 1.47 -1.30
C SER A 280 -1.14 2.65 -0.58
N MET A 281 -0.63 3.59 -1.39
CA MET A 281 -0.13 4.90 -0.96
C MET A 281 -1.03 6.04 -1.47
N ASN A 282 -2.32 5.79 -1.64
CA ASN A 282 -3.31 6.65 -2.28
C ASN A 282 -3.08 6.81 -3.80
N GLU A 283 -2.71 5.71 -4.46
CA GLU A 283 -2.64 5.65 -5.92
C GLU A 283 -4.02 5.82 -6.56
N SER A 284 -4.00 6.24 -7.82
CA SER A 284 -5.19 6.22 -8.67
C SER A 284 -5.61 4.80 -9.05
N GLU A 285 -6.61 4.69 -9.93
CA GLU A 285 -7.05 3.42 -10.51
C GLU A 285 -5.92 2.67 -11.21
N VAL A 286 -4.89 3.36 -11.71
CA VAL A 286 -3.75 2.72 -12.38
C VAL A 286 -2.91 1.90 -11.40
N GLY A 287 -2.50 2.49 -10.28
CA GLY A 287 -1.77 1.79 -9.25
C GLY A 287 -2.61 0.73 -8.53
N SER A 288 -3.87 1.08 -8.22
CA SER A 288 -4.81 0.15 -7.57
C SER A 288 -5.16 -1.06 -8.43
N ALA A 289 -5.22 -0.91 -9.77
CA ALA A 289 -5.42 -2.05 -10.67
C ALA A 289 -4.29 -3.08 -10.57
N ALA A 290 -3.04 -2.64 -10.34
CA ALA A 290 -1.93 -3.55 -10.12
C ALA A 290 -2.11 -4.35 -8.81
N ILE A 291 -2.59 -3.71 -7.74
CA ILE A 291 -2.93 -4.37 -6.46
C ILE A 291 -4.06 -5.39 -6.66
N ALA A 292 -5.10 -5.03 -7.42
CA ALA A 292 -6.26 -5.88 -7.64
C ALA A 292 -5.91 -7.26 -8.20
N HIS A 293 -4.84 -7.40 -8.97
CA HIS A 293 -4.40 -8.70 -9.49
C HIS A 293 -3.90 -9.68 -8.40
N PHE A 294 -3.58 -9.20 -7.21
CA PHE A 294 -3.13 -10.02 -6.10
C PHE A 294 -4.26 -10.48 -5.18
N LEU A 295 -5.46 -9.90 -5.28
CA LEU A 295 -6.59 -10.14 -4.35
C LEU A 295 -6.81 -11.61 -3.96
N PRO A 296 -6.78 -12.58 -4.89
CA PRO A 296 -7.00 -13.98 -4.51
C PRO A 296 -5.89 -14.60 -3.64
N GLN A 297 -4.75 -13.92 -3.49
CA GLN A 297 -3.61 -14.39 -2.71
C GLN A 297 -3.51 -13.73 -1.33
N LEU A 298 -4.41 -12.77 -1.04
CA LEU A 298 -4.35 -11.92 0.14
C LEU A 298 -5.35 -12.36 1.22
N ASP A 299 -4.97 -12.14 2.48
CA ASP A 299 -5.89 -12.24 3.62
C ASP A 299 -6.65 -10.91 3.82
N HIS A 300 -5.98 -9.79 3.59
CA HIS A 300 -6.52 -8.44 3.69
C HIS A 300 -6.03 -7.55 2.53
N VAL A 301 -6.75 -6.47 2.27
CA VAL A 301 -6.37 -5.47 1.26
C VAL A 301 -6.76 -4.07 1.71
N ASP A 302 -5.93 -3.09 1.36
CA ASP A 302 -6.12 -1.65 1.56
C ASP A 302 -5.79 -0.96 0.21
N MET A 303 -6.76 -0.94 -0.72
CA MET A 303 -6.61 -0.36 -2.06
C MET A 303 -7.64 0.75 -2.30
N ASP A 304 -7.89 1.54 -1.29
CA ASP A 304 -8.92 2.56 -1.28
C ASP A 304 -8.50 3.90 -1.89
N GLY A 305 -7.28 4.01 -2.42
CA GLY A 305 -6.78 5.24 -3.04
C GLY A 305 -7.80 5.92 -3.96
N PRO A 306 -8.40 5.23 -4.96
CA PRO A 306 -9.42 5.79 -5.83
C PRO A 306 -10.68 6.24 -5.09
N LEU A 307 -11.00 5.65 -3.95
CA LEU A 307 -12.16 6.02 -3.14
C LEU A 307 -11.96 7.30 -2.32
N LEU A 308 -10.70 7.68 -2.10
CA LEU A 308 -10.31 8.88 -1.36
C LEU A 308 -10.10 10.09 -2.28
N LEU A 309 -9.95 9.87 -3.58
CA LEU A 309 -9.71 10.90 -4.57
C LEU A 309 -11.01 11.48 -5.10
N ALA A 310 -11.04 12.81 -5.32
CA ALA A 310 -12.19 13.52 -5.86
C ALA A 310 -12.35 13.36 -7.39
N GLN A 311 -11.35 12.79 -8.06
CA GLN A 311 -11.31 12.60 -9.52
C GLN A 311 -10.76 11.23 -9.88
N SER A 312 -11.46 10.56 -10.76
CA SER A 312 -10.98 9.35 -11.44
C SER A 312 -10.19 9.74 -12.69
N ILE A 313 -9.10 9.02 -12.97
CA ILE A 313 -8.29 9.22 -14.19
C ILE A 313 -8.36 8.04 -15.14
N ALA A 314 -8.91 6.93 -14.69
CA ALA A 314 -9.16 5.72 -15.47
C ALA A 314 -10.48 5.07 -15.02
N THR A 315 -10.93 4.08 -15.79
CA THR A 315 -12.14 3.30 -15.50
C THR A 315 -11.79 1.82 -15.48
N GLY A 316 -12.56 1.01 -14.76
CA GLY A 316 -12.42 -0.46 -14.79
C GLY A 316 -11.83 -1.10 -13.53
N LEU A 317 -11.92 -0.39 -12.39
CA LEU A 317 -11.76 -0.96 -11.05
C LEU A 317 -13.11 -1.24 -10.45
#